data_5966e8a01ffaff970143f9dd4e1b26e5
#
_entry.id   5966e8a01ffaff970143f9dd4e1b26e5
#
_cell.length_a   1.000
_cell.length_b   1.000
_cell.length_c   1.000
_cell.angle_alpha   90.00
_cell.angle_beta   90.00
_cell.angle_gamma   90.00
#
_symmetry.space_group_name_H-M   'P 1'
#
loop_
_entity.id
_entity.type
_entity.pdbx_description
1 polymer ?
#
loop_
_entity_poly.entity_id
_entity_poly.type
_entity_poly.pdbx_seq_one_letter_code
_entity_poly.pdbx_strand_id
1 'polypeptide(L)'
;CNKKFGYSAEQTLQIIQGLYERKLTTYPRVDTTYLTDDIYPKCKGILNGIAPVYGNLLTPLRGAPLRKSKKVFDNSKVTDHHAIIPTGVPANALTDVERNVYDLICRRFIQNFYPDCKFSTTTVTGEAAGVNFRASGKQILEAGWRDVPASGAAGVPANEPDDEATAKNSAADNAEERTLPAFAKGESGPHKPGLTKKTTQPPKPYT
;
A
#
# COMPACT_ATOMS: atom_id res chain seq x y z
N CYS A 1 8.35 5.45 4.37
CA CYS A 1 9.36 5.55 5.46
C CYS A 1 8.99 6.57 6.52
N ASN A 2 8.59 7.81 6.13
CA ASN A 2 8.31 8.87 7.10
C ASN A 2 7.19 8.51 8.08
N LYS A 3 5.98 8.17 7.62
CA LYS A 3 4.84 7.81 8.49
C LYS A 3 5.16 6.67 9.46
N LYS A 4 6.00 5.72 9.05
CA LYS A 4 6.23 4.48 9.79
C LYS A 4 7.44 4.53 10.71
N PHE A 5 8.52 5.15 10.24
CA PHE A 5 9.82 5.15 10.92
C PHE A 5 10.32 6.56 11.28
N GLY A 6 9.60 7.61 10.87
CA GLY A 6 10.01 8.99 11.10
C GLY A 6 11.20 9.44 10.23
N TYR A 7 11.60 8.66 9.22
CA TYR A 7 12.73 9.04 8.35
C TYR A 7 12.33 10.19 7.43
N SER A 8 13.23 11.17 7.27
CA SER A 8 13.05 12.23 6.27
C SER A 8 13.18 11.68 4.85
N ALA A 9 12.77 12.46 3.86
CA ALA A 9 12.95 12.11 2.45
C ALA A 9 14.43 11.92 2.10
N GLU A 10 15.29 12.82 2.59
CA GLU A 10 16.73 12.75 2.38
C GLU A 10 17.36 11.52 3.01
N GLN A 11 17.04 11.24 4.29
CA GLN A 11 17.50 10.03 4.96
C GLN A 11 17.07 8.76 4.23
N THR A 12 15.81 8.72 3.78
CA THR A 12 15.29 7.58 3.01
C THR A 12 16.07 7.40 1.71
N LEU A 13 16.33 8.49 0.98
CA LEU A 13 17.10 8.43 -0.26
C LEU A 13 18.54 7.94 -0.01
N GLN A 14 19.21 8.43 1.02
CA GLN A 14 20.56 7.99 1.39
C GLN A 14 20.62 6.49 1.72
N ILE A 15 19.62 6.00 2.47
CA ILE A 15 19.52 4.56 2.79
C ILE A 15 19.34 3.73 1.51
N ILE A 16 18.43 4.14 0.62
CA ILE A 16 18.20 3.40 -0.63
C ILE A 16 19.41 3.49 -1.55
N GLN A 17 20.13 4.62 -1.58
CA GLN A 17 21.37 4.77 -2.32
C GLN A 17 22.42 3.75 -1.84
N GLY A 18 22.59 3.59 -0.53
CA GLY A 18 23.48 2.57 0.04
C GLY A 18 23.07 1.14 -0.33
N LEU A 19 21.76 0.85 -0.32
CA LEU A 19 21.23 -0.45 -0.77
C LEU A 19 21.51 -0.70 -2.26
N TYR A 20 21.39 0.32 -3.09
CA TYR A 20 21.70 0.27 -4.52
C TYR A 20 23.21 0.01 -4.77
N GLU A 21 24.10 0.71 -4.10
CA GLU A 21 25.54 0.52 -4.22
C GLU A 21 25.97 -0.89 -3.83
N ARG A 22 25.26 -1.50 -2.89
CA ARG A 22 25.40 -2.92 -2.50
C ARG A 22 24.66 -3.87 -3.44
N LYS A 23 24.06 -3.38 -4.54
CA LYS A 23 23.30 -4.16 -5.52
C LYS A 23 22.10 -4.89 -4.95
N LEU A 24 21.52 -4.41 -3.86
CA LEU A 24 20.35 -5.01 -3.22
C LEU A 24 19.04 -4.48 -3.79
N THR A 25 19.04 -3.25 -4.29
CA THR A 25 17.90 -2.61 -4.97
C THR A 25 18.32 -2.03 -6.32
N THR A 26 17.34 -1.70 -7.15
CA THR A 26 17.54 -0.96 -8.39
C THR A 26 17.76 0.53 -8.10
N TYR A 27 18.07 1.32 -9.13
CA TYR A 27 18.43 2.73 -9.02
C TYR A 27 17.37 3.55 -8.28
N PRO A 28 17.77 4.38 -7.29
CA PRO A 28 16.82 5.01 -6.36
C PRO A 28 16.21 6.32 -6.86
N ARG A 29 16.85 7.02 -7.80
CA ARG A 29 16.38 8.33 -8.28
C ARG A 29 15.51 8.14 -9.50
N VAL A 30 14.25 7.75 -9.28
CA VAL A 30 13.27 7.44 -10.30
C VAL A 30 12.00 8.25 -10.05
N ASP A 31 11.29 8.56 -11.11
CA ASP A 31 10.05 9.34 -11.11
C ASP A 31 8.81 8.48 -11.39
N THR A 32 8.97 7.17 -11.45
CA THR A 32 7.89 6.24 -11.77
C THR A 32 7.72 5.14 -10.71
N THR A 33 6.50 4.65 -10.60
CA THR A 33 6.14 3.47 -9.80
C THR A 33 5.89 2.23 -10.67
N TYR A 34 6.17 2.32 -11.96
CA TYR A 34 5.93 1.25 -12.95
C TYR A 34 7.21 0.50 -13.30
N LEU A 35 7.03 -0.73 -13.74
CA LEU A 35 8.07 -1.60 -14.30
C LEU A 35 7.89 -1.71 -15.82
N THR A 36 8.99 -1.93 -16.53
CA THR A 36 8.97 -2.26 -17.95
C THR A 36 8.68 -3.74 -18.16
N ASP A 37 8.17 -4.09 -19.34
CA ASP A 37 7.81 -5.46 -19.70
C ASP A 37 8.98 -6.44 -19.68
N ASP A 38 10.20 -5.98 -19.95
CA ASP A 38 11.43 -6.77 -19.93
C ASP A 38 11.87 -7.18 -18.51
N ILE A 39 11.35 -6.51 -17.48
CA ILE A 39 11.57 -6.88 -16.08
C ILE A 39 10.71 -8.09 -15.67
N TYR A 40 9.53 -8.26 -16.29
CA TYR A 40 8.61 -9.33 -15.90
C TYR A 40 9.24 -10.74 -15.90
N PRO A 41 10.00 -11.18 -16.92
CA PRO A 41 10.65 -12.50 -16.90
C PRO A 41 11.65 -12.66 -15.74
N LYS A 42 12.25 -11.56 -15.28
CA LYS A 42 13.25 -11.57 -14.19
C LYS A 42 12.61 -11.67 -12.82
N CYS A 43 11.31 -11.32 -12.68
CA CYS A 43 10.63 -11.24 -11.39
C CYS A 43 10.64 -12.55 -10.62
N LYS A 44 10.49 -13.71 -11.31
CA LYS A 44 10.55 -15.01 -10.64
C LYS A 44 11.92 -15.28 -10.01
N GLY A 45 13.00 -14.92 -10.68
CA GLY A 45 14.36 -15.04 -10.15
C GLY A 45 14.57 -14.12 -8.95
N ILE A 46 14.09 -12.87 -9.03
CA ILE A 46 14.16 -11.91 -7.91
C ILE A 46 13.41 -12.42 -6.69
N LEU A 47 12.16 -12.91 -6.87
CA LEU A 47 11.37 -13.49 -5.77
C LEU A 47 12.07 -14.70 -5.14
N ASN A 48 12.69 -15.57 -5.94
CA ASN A 48 13.46 -16.69 -5.44
C ASN A 48 14.67 -16.23 -4.61
N GLY A 49 15.35 -15.15 -5.02
CA GLY A 49 16.50 -14.60 -4.31
C GLY A 49 16.15 -14.03 -2.93
N ILE A 50 14.95 -13.48 -2.76
CA ILE A 50 14.47 -12.97 -1.46
C ILE A 50 13.73 -14.03 -0.64
N ALA A 51 13.48 -15.22 -1.19
CA ALA A 51 12.72 -16.29 -0.53
C ALA A 51 13.26 -16.74 0.83
N PRO A 52 14.57 -16.73 1.11
CA PRO A 52 15.06 -17.10 2.44
C PRO A 52 14.48 -16.27 3.57
N VAL A 53 14.15 -15.01 3.32
CA VAL A 53 13.55 -14.09 4.32
C VAL A 53 12.03 -14.03 4.19
N TYR A 54 11.51 -14.05 2.97
CA TYR A 54 10.09 -13.79 2.68
C TYR A 54 9.30 -15.03 2.24
N GLY A 55 9.83 -16.23 2.48
CA GLY A 55 9.27 -17.50 1.98
C GLY A 55 7.80 -17.71 2.31
N ASN A 56 7.37 -17.31 3.52
CA ASN A 56 5.97 -17.41 3.94
C ASN A 56 5.05 -16.54 3.06
N LEU A 57 5.51 -15.36 2.68
CA LEU A 57 4.76 -14.45 1.80
C LEU A 57 4.77 -14.90 0.34
N LEU A 58 5.71 -15.75 -0.04
CA LEU A 58 5.80 -16.28 -1.40
C LEU A 58 5.02 -17.58 -1.59
N THR A 59 4.61 -18.24 -0.51
CA THR A 59 3.87 -19.51 -0.58
C THR A 59 2.61 -19.42 -1.46
N PRO A 60 1.75 -18.39 -1.35
CA PRO A 60 0.56 -18.28 -2.22
C PRO A 60 0.86 -18.04 -3.70
N LEU A 61 2.09 -17.63 -4.03
CA LEU A 61 2.53 -17.37 -5.41
C LEU A 61 3.18 -18.59 -6.08
N ARG A 62 3.36 -19.69 -5.33
CA ARG A 62 3.99 -20.92 -5.85
C ARG A 62 3.00 -21.70 -6.68
N GLY A 63 3.52 -22.34 -7.75
CA GLY A 63 2.73 -23.27 -8.57
C GLY A 63 1.87 -22.63 -9.65
N ALA A 64 1.80 -21.28 -9.73
CA ALA A 64 1.10 -20.56 -10.77
C ALA A 64 2.02 -19.55 -11.47
N PRO A 65 1.71 -19.16 -12.71
CA PRO A 65 2.36 -18.03 -13.35
C PRO A 65 2.17 -16.74 -12.53
N LEU A 66 3.22 -15.95 -12.40
CA LEU A 66 3.11 -14.65 -11.74
C LEU A 66 2.09 -13.76 -12.47
N ARG A 67 1.28 -13.07 -11.70
CA ARG A 67 0.33 -12.12 -12.26
C ARG A 67 1.07 -10.98 -12.97
N LYS A 68 0.72 -10.71 -14.23
CA LYS A 68 1.17 -9.54 -14.98
C LYS A 68 0.02 -8.56 -15.11
N SER A 69 0.14 -7.38 -14.52
CA SER A 69 -0.91 -6.35 -14.52
C SER A 69 -0.38 -5.07 -15.15
N LYS A 70 -1.18 -4.41 -15.97
CA LYS A 70 -0.87 -3.06 -16.48
C LYS A 70 -0.78 -1.99 -15.39
N LYS A 71 -1.28 -2.26 -14.19
CA LYS A 71 -1.09 -1.40 -13.01
C LYS A 71 0.36 -1.42 -12.50
N VAL A 72 1.15 -2.41 -12.92
CA VAL A 72 2.54 -2.61 -12.49
C VAL A 72 3.49 -2.53 -13.69
N PHE A 73 3.15 -3.17 -14.81
CA PHE A 73 4.00 -3.25 -16.01
C PHE A 73 3.39 -2.40 -17.11
N ASP A 74 3.98 -1.24 -17.35
CA ASP A 74 3.54 -0.30 -18.38
C ASP A 74 4.73 0.51 -18.90
N ASN A 75 5.24 0.13 -20.07
CA ASN A 75 6.39 0.80 -20.71
C ASN A 75 6.15 2.29 -20.96
N SER A 76 4.89 2.70 -21.20
CA SER A 76 4.56 4.11 -21.47
C SER A 76 4.71 5.02 -20.24
N LYS A 77 4.83 4.43 -19.06
CA LYS A 77 4.99 5.12 -17.77
C LYS A 77 6.42 5.09 -17.24
N VAL A 78 7.35 4.55 -18.00
CA VAL A 78 8.76 4.46 -17.64
C VAL A 78 9.56 5.24 -18.68
N THR A 79 10.32 6.24 -18.26
CA THR A 79 11.21 7.03 -19.11
C THR A 79 12.61 6.43 -19.12
N ASP A 80 13.43 6.75 -18.12
CA ASP A 80 14.83 6.32 -18.05
C ASP A 80 15.02 5.09 -17.16
N HIS A 81 14.42 5.09 -15.98
CA HIS A 81 14.54 4.04 -15.00
C HIS A 81 13.16 3.60 -14.51
N HIS A 82 12.97 2.29 -14.34
CA HIS A 82 11.77 1.72 -13.74
C HIS A 82 11.74 1.89 -12.22
N ALA A 83 10.63 1.60 -11.60
CA ALA A 83 10.44 1.66 -10.15
C ALA A 83 11.52 0.89 -9.37
N ILE A 84 11.73 1.31 -8.12
CA ILE A 84 12.67 0.65 -7.19
C ILE A 84 12.14 -0.72 -6.81
N ILE A 85 12.93 -1.76 -7.07
CA ILE A 85 12.63 -3.15 -6.71
C ILE A 85 13.87 -3.83 -6.11
N PRO A 86 13.73 -4.95 -5.35
CA PRO A 86 14.88 -5.74 -4.97
C PRO A 86 15.51 -6.40 -6.21
N THR A 87 16.78 -6.74 -6.12
CA THR A 87 17.51 -7.43 -7.21
C THR A 87 17.50 -8.95 -7.07
N GLY A 88 17.15 -9.46 -5.90
CA GLY A 88 17.27 -10.89 -5.56
C GLY A 88 18.65 -11.29 -5.02
N VAL A 89 19.59 -10.36 -4.93
CA VAL A 89 20.87 -10.60 -4.24
C VAL A 89 20.61 -10.79 -2.76
N PRO A 90 21.24 -11.77 -2.09
CA PRO A 90 21.10 -11.99 -0.64
C PRO A 90 21.49 -10.76 0.17
N ALA A 91 20.58 -10.27 0.97
CA ALA A 91 20.76 -9.06 1.79
C ALA A 91 21.36 -9.42 3.15
N ASN A 92 22.68 -9.60 3.19
CA ASN A 92 23.40 -9.90 4.41
C ASN A 92 23.88 -8.61 5.12
N ALA A 93 23.98 -8.67 6.46
CA ALA A 93 24.54 -7.60 7.29
C ALA A 93 23.90 -6.21 7.03
N LEU A 94 22.59 -6.15 7.02
CA LEU A 94 21.85 -4.88 7.00
C LEU A 94 21.79 -4.28 8.41
N THR A 95 22.02 -2.98 8.50
CA THR A 95 21.67 -2.20 9.70
C THR A 95 20.15 -2.20 9.88
N ASP A 96 19.65 -1.83 11.06
CA ASP A 96 18.21 -1.81 11.31
C ASP A 96 17.47 -0.81 10.41
N VAL A 97 18.07 0.34 10.12
CA VAL A 97 17.49 1.34 9.22
C VAL A 97 17.46 0.86 7.77
N GLU A 98 18.52 0.20 7.30
CA GLU A 98 18.55 -0.42 5.97
C GLU A 98 17.54 -1.56 5.86
N ARG A 99 17.45 -2.40 6.90
CA ARG A 99 16.49 -3.52 6.97
C ARG A 99 15.05 -3.01 6.88
N ASN A 100 14.72 -1.94 7.61
CA ASN A 100 13.39 -1.34 7.59
C ASN A 100 12.99 -0.88 6.18
N VAL A 101 13.88 -0.19 5.49
CA VAL A 101 13.62 0.31 4.14
C VAL A 101 13.58 -0.83 3.11
N TYR A 102 14.54 -1.76 3.20
CA TYR A 102 14.60 -2.92 2.32
C TYR A 102 13.37 -3.83 2.47
N ASP A 103 12.89 -4.03 3.70
CA ASP A 103 11.67 -4.80 3.98
C ASP A 103 10.43 -4.17 3.32
N LEU A 104 10.29 -2.84 3.38
CA LEU A 104 9.21 -2.15 2.67
C LEU A 104 9.26 -2.38 1.16
N ILE A 105 10.45 -2.26 0.56
CA ILE A 105 10.64 -2.46 -0.89
C ILE A 105 10.30 -3.90 -1.28
N CYS A 106 10.81 -4.89 -0.53
CA CYS A 106 10.55 -6.30 -0.81
C CYS A 106 9.07 -6.65 -0.68
N ARG A 107 8.40 -6.20 0.39
CA ARG A 107 6.97 -6.46 0.58
C ARG A 107 6.12 -5.80 -0.49
N ARG A 108 6.43 -4.54 -0.85
CA ARG A 108 5.73 -3.85 -1.95
C ARG A 108 5.93 -4.58 -3.28
N PHE A 109 7.13 -5.08 -3.55
CA PHE A 109 7.39 -5.89 -4.73
C PHE A 109 6.57 -7.18 -4.74
N ILE A 110 6.50 -7.91 -3.62
CA ILE A 110 5.69 -9.15 -3.48
C ILE A 110 4.20 -8.85 -3.69
N GLN A 111 3.67 -7.78 -3.10
CA GLN A 111 2.27 -7.36 -3.22
C GLN A 111 1.80 -7.23 -4.68
N ASN A 112 2.69 -6.83 -5.60
CA ASN A 112 2.34 -6.63 -7.00
C ASN A 112 1.90 -7.92 -7.71
N PHE A 113 2.23 -9.08 -7.18
CA PHE A 113 1.88 -10.38 -7.74
C PHE A 113 0.67 -11.04 -7.07
N TYR A 114 0.21 -10.48 -5.97
CA TYR A 114 -1.01 -10.93 -5.29
C TYR A 114 -2.27 -10.49 -6.04
N PRO A 115 -3.41 -11.16 -5.81
CA PRO A 115 -4.71 -10.72 -6.32
C PRO A 115 -5.07 -9.31 -5.84
N ASP A 116 -5.96 -8.64 -6.56
CA ASP A 116 -6.53 -7.37 -6.11
C ASP A 116 -7.33 -7.57 -4.81
N CYS A 117 -7.25 -6.62 -3.91
CA CYS A 117 -8.15 -6.53 -2.77
C CYS A 117 -9.57 -6.24 -3.28
N LYS A 118 -10.54 -7.07 -2.90
CA LYS A 118 -11.95 -6.83 -3.19
C LYS A 118 -12.66 -6.32 -1.95
N PHE A 119 -13.41 -5.28 -2.09
CA PHE A 119 -14.18 -4.69 -1.00
C PHE A 119 -15.56 -4.24 -1.48
N SER A 120 -16.50 -4.20 -0.55
CA SER A 120 -17.82 -3.59 -0.73
C SER A 120 -17.85 -2.25 -0.03
N THR A 121 -18.40 -1.24 -0.67
CA THR A 121 -18.63 0.07 -0.06
C THR A 121 -20.14 0.29 0.05
N THR A 122 -20.61 0.56 1.25
CA THR A 122 -22.01 0.92 1.53
C THR A 122 -22.05 2.40 1.86
N THR A 123 -22.91 3.15 1.17
CA THR A 123 -23.17 4.55 1.50
C THR A 123 -24.65 4.68 1.85
N VAL A 124 -24.91 5.23 3.01
CA VAL A 124 -26.26 5.51 3.52
C VAL A 124 -26.45 7.01 3.58
N THR A 125 -27.54 7.49 3.00
CA THR A 125 -27.99 8.88 3.12
C THR A 125 -29.28 8.89 3.92
N GLY A 126 -29.39 9.80 4.87
CA GLY A 126 -30.58 9.96 5.69
C GLY A 126 -30.87 11.43 5.91
N GLU A 127 -32.09 11.73 6.33
CA GLU A 127 -32.54 13.07 6.67
C GLU A 127 -33.15 13.05 8.08
N ALA A 128 -32.84 14.06 8.86
CA ALA A 128 -33.47 14.31 10.14
C ALA A 128 -33.70 15.82 10.32
N ALA A 129 -34.95 16.22 10.54
CA ALA A 129 -35.37 17.60 10.71
C ALA A 129 -34.86 18.55 9.59
N GLY A 130 -34.92 18.11 8.32
CA GLY A 130 -34.43 18.87 7.16
C GLY A 130 -32.92 18.89 6.97
N VAL A 131 -32.17 18.20 7.81
CA VAL A 131 -30.70 18.10 7.69
C VAL A 131 -30.34 16.76 7.09
N ASN A 132 -29.56 16.80 6.01
CA ASN A 132 -29.05 15.58 5.34
C ASN A 132 -27.80 15.05 6.04
N PHE A 133 -27.77 13.75 6.25
CA PHE A 133 -26.66 12.99 6.81
C PHE A 133 -26.16 11.97 5.81
N ARG A 134 -24.85 11.71 5.83
CA ARG A 134 -24.23 10.65 5.02
C ARG A 134 -23.28 9.85 5.90
N ALA A 135 -23.41 8.53 5.81
CA ALA A 135 -22.46 7.58 6.39
C ALA A 135 -21.93 6.67 5.30
N SER A 136 -20.65 6.35 5.36
CA SER A 136 -20.04 5.39 4.45
C SER A 136 -19.27 4.35 5.25
N GLY A 137 -19.38 3.09 4.84
CA GLY A 137 -18.67 1.97 5.40
C GLY A 137 -17.97 1.17 4.29
N LYS A 138 -16.90 0.51 4.63
CA LYS A 138 -16.11 -0.35 3.74
C LYS A 138 -15.89 -1.70 4.41
N GLN A 139 -16.23 -2.77 3.71
CA GLN A 139 -16.03 -4.15 4.15
C GLN A 139 -15.11 -4.85 3.16
N ILE A 140 -13.98 -5.39 3.64
CA ILE A 140 -13.08 -6.20 2.82
C ILE A 140 -13.72 -7.57 2.63
N LEU A 141 -13.89 -7.99 1.38
CA LEU A 141 -14.40 -9.30 0.99
C LEU A 141 -13.26 -10.29 0.74
N GLU A 142 -12.22 -9.85 0.05
CA GLU A 142 -11.01 -10.62 -0.22
C GLU A 142 -9.81 -9.70 0.02
N ALA A 143 -8.92 -10.07 0.92
CA ALA A 143 -7.79 -9.22 1.28
C ALA A 143 -6.78 -9.04 0.12
N GLY A 144 -6.55 -10.08 -0.67
CA GLY A 144 -5.64 -10.03 -1.81
C GLY A 144 -4.24 -9.55 -1.41
N TRP A 145 -3.71 -8.51 -2.06
CA TRP A 145 -2.38 -7.97 -1.75
C TRP A 145 -2.23 -7.45 -0.30
N ARG A 146 -3.33 -7.19 0.41
CA ARG A 146 -3.32 -6.76 1.82
C ARG A 146 -2.92 -7.88 2.78
N ASP A 147 -2.93 -9.15 2.34
CA ASP A 147 -2.39 -10.27 3.11
C ASP A 147 -0.86 -10.19 3.30
N VAL A 148 -0.19 -9.38 2.48
CA VAL A 148 1.21 -9.03 2.69
C VAL A 148 1.28 -7.81 3.61
N PRO A 149 1.61 -7.97 4.89
CA PRO A 149 1.64 -6.85 5.82
C PRO A 149 2.72 -5.84 5.40
N ALA A 150 2.46 -4.57 5.63
CA ALA A 150 3.35 -3.48 5.22
C ALA A 150 4.72 -3.48 5.93
N SER A 151 4.92 -4.24 7.00
CA SER A 151 6.24 -4.59 7.57
C SER A 151 6.14 -5.77 8.53
N GLY A 152 7.30 -6.42 8.77
CA GLY A 152 7.43 -7.53 9.70
C GLY A 152 7.49 -7.14 11.19
N ALA A 153 7.50 -5.87 11.55
CA ALA A 153 7.45 -5.45 12.95
C ALA A 153 6.05 -5.77 13.52
N ALA A 154 6.01 -6.70 14.46
CA ALA A 154 4.81 -7.02 15.22
C ALA A 154 4.29 -5.74 15.90
N GLY A 155 3.04 -5.35 15.63
CA GLY A 155 2.34 -4.35 16.42
C GLY A 155 1.80 -3.11 15.71
N VAL A 156 1.94 -2.97 14.40
CA VAL A 156 1.23 -1.89 13.68
C VAL A 156 0.05 -2.51 12.93
N PRO A 157 -1.20 -2.08 13.21
CA PRO A 157 -2.36 -2.56 12.47
C PRO A 157 -2.18 -2.33 10.97
N ALA A 158 -2.60 -3.30 10.16
CA ALA A 158 -2.53 -3.26 8.69
C ALA A 158 -3.49 -2.23 8.04
N ASN A 159 -3.83 -1.14 8.74
CA ASN A 159 -4.97 -0.26 8.47
C ASN A 159 -4.56 1.13 8.01
N GLU A 160 -3.57 1.27 7.15
CA GLU A 160 -3.46 2.52 6.40
C GLU A 160 -3.29 2.24 4.91
N PRO A 161 -4.15 2.82 4.05
CA PRO A 161 -3.98 2.76 2.61
C PRO A 161 -2.75 3.59 2.22
N ASP A 162 -1.72 2.92 1.70
CA ASP A 162 -0.58 3.55 1.02
C ASP A 162 -1.00 3.97 -0.39
N ASP A 163 -1.94 4.89 -0.52
CA ASP A 163 -2.36 5.42 -1.82
C ASP A 163 -2.18 6.94 -1.88
N GLU A 164 -0.92 7.41 -1.91
CA GLU A 164 -0.64 8.77 -2.40
C GLU A 164 -0.72 8.91 -3.93
N ALA A 165 -0.86 7.81 -4.67
CA ALA A 165 -0.93 7.86 -6.14
C ALA A 165 -2.32 8.18 -6.71
N THR A 166 -3.38 8.25 -5.87
CA THR A 166 -4.76 8.54 -6.31
C THR A 166 -5.45 9.66 -5.54
N ALA A 167 -4.70 10.61 -5.00
CA ALA A 167 -5.25 11.77 -4.29
C ALA A 167 -6.01 12.78 -5.19
N LYS A 168 -6.65 12.29 -6.24
CA LYS A 168 -7.55 13.11 -7.08
C LYS A 168 -8.85 12.39 -7.35
N ASN A 169 -9.59 11.98 -6.34
CA ASN A 169 -11.06 11.91 -6.43
C ASN A 169 -11.67 11.40 -5.12
N SER A 170 -12.49 12.28 -4.57
CA SER A 170 -13.63 12.01 -3.71
C SER A 170 -13.43 11.73 -2.22
N ALA A 171 -14.22 12.42 -1.44
CA ALA A 171 -14.53 12.21 -0.02
C ALA A 171 -15.00 10.78 0.34
N ALA A 172 -15.01 9.85 -0.61
CA ALA A 172 -15.37 8.44 -0.44
C ALA A 172 -14.21 7.54 0.01
N ASP A 173 -12.95 7.95 -0.21
CA ASP A 173 -11.77 7.13 0.13
C ASP A 173 -11.35 7.21 1.62
N ASN A 174 -11.92 8.14 2.37
CA ASN A 174 -11.73 8.24 3.82
C ASN A 174 -12.78 7.45 4.63
N ALA A 175 -13.55 6.56 4.00
CA ALA A 175 -14.39 5.63 4.73
C ALA A 175 -13.46 4.67 5.50
N GLU A 176 -13.27 4.94 6.80
CA GLU A 176 -12.65 4.00 7.73
C GLU A 176 -13.26 2.62 7.48
N GLU A 177 -12.51 1.55 7.69
CA GLU A 177 -13.00 0.17 7.60
C GLU A 177 -14.08 -0.06 8.67
N ARG A 178 -15.22 0.57 8.48
CA ARG A 178 -16.41 0.43 9.31
C ARG A 178 -17.43 -0.39 8.56
N THR A 179 -17.80 -1.51 9.11
CA THR A 179 -18.98 -2.24 8.62
C THR A 179 -20.22 -1.53 9.14
N LEU A 180 -20.99 -0.97 8.21
CA LEU A 180 -22.31 -0.43 8.57
C LEU A 180 -23.31 -1.58 8.74
N PRO A 181 -24.28 -1.43 9.66
CA PRO A 181 -25.39 -2.36 9.74
C PRO A 181 -26.19 -2.38 8.43
N ALA A 182 -27.00 -3.40 8.23
CA ALA A 182 -27.91 -3.45 7.10
C ALA A 182 -28.97 -2.36 7.25
N PHE A 183 -29.16 -1.54 6.23
CA PHE A 183 -30.20 -0.53 6.15
C PHE A 183 -31.18 -0.85 5.02
N ALA A 184 -32.47 -0.62 5.28
CA ALA A 184 -33.53 -0.70 4.25
C ALA A 184 -33.91 0.71 3.76
N LYS A 185 -34.22 0.83 2.48
CA LYS A 185 -34.72 2.11 1.92
C LYS A 185 -35.98 2.54 2.61
N GLY A 186 -36.02 3.76 3.14
CA GLY A 186 -37.16 4.31 3.87
C GLY A 186 -37.24 3.88 5.34
N GLU A 187 -36.23 3.20 5.85
CA GLU A 187 -36.13 2.90 7.28
C GLU A 187 -36.08 4.19 8.09
N SER A 188 -36.84 4.25 9.15
CA SER A 188 -36.87 5.39 10.09
C SER A 188 -36.81 4.89 11.53
N GLY A 189 -36.31 5.70 12.40
CA GLY A 189 -36.16 5.34 13.81
C GLY A 189 -35.75 6.53 14.69
N PRO A 190 -35.84 6.38 16.01
CA PRO A 190 -35.37 7.42 16.92
C PRO A 190 -33.87 7.59 16.75
N HIS A 191 -33.41 8.86 16.70
CA HIS A 191 -31.98 9.16 16.70
C HIS A 191 -31.61 10.01 17.90
N LYS A 192 -30.39 9.80 18.41
CA LYS A 192 -29.80 10.63 19.47
C LYS A 192 -28.62 11.39 18.84
N PRO A 193 -28.76 12.71 18.60
CA PRO A 193 -27.69 13.46 17.98
C PRO A 193 -26.50 13.59 18.94
N GLY A 194 -25.31 13.43 18.40
CA GLY A 194 -24.05 13.74 19.07
C GLY A 194 -23.35 14.89 18.35
N LEU A 195 -23.05 15.98 19.06
CA LEU A 195 -22.31 17.11 18.49
C LEU A 195 -20.87 17.09 19.02
N THR A 196 -19.90 17.02 18.12
CA THR A 196 -18.48 17.15 18.46
C THR A 196 -17.90 18.39 17.80
N LYS A 197 -17.46 19.37 18.59
CA LYS A 197 -16.76 20.54 18.07
C LYS A 197 -15.32 20.14 17.78
N LYS A 198 -14.87 20.32 16.54
CA LYS A 198 -13.47 20.11 16.12
C LYS A 198 -12.96 21.36 15.42
N THR A 199 -11.66 21.63 15.54
CA THR A 199 -10.99 22.70 14.81
C THR A 199 -10.18 22.04 13.68
N THR A 200 -10.29 22.61 12.48
CA THR A 200 -9.46 22.20 11.35
C THR A 200 -7.98 22.46 11.67
N GLN A 201 -7.13 21.50 11.33
CA GLN A 201 -5.69 21.64 11.47
C GLN A 201 -5.09 21.92 10.09
N PRO A 202 -4.04 22.74 9.99
CA PRO A 202 -3.33 22.92 8.74
C PRO A 202 -2.73 21.58 8.28
N PRO A 203 -2.55 21.36 6.96
CA PRO A 203 -1.84 20.20 6.46
C PRO A 203 -0.42 20.15 7.06
N LYS A 204 0.08 18.94 7.31
CA LYS A 204 1.47 18.77 7.76
C LYS A 204 2.42 19.29 6.68
N PRO A 205 3.54 19.96 7.06
CA PRO A 205 4.54 20.37 6.08
C PRO A 205 5.07 19.16 5.31
N TYR A 206 5.44 19.38 4.06
CA TYR A 206 6.16 18.38 3.29
C TYR A 206 7.53 18.13 3.96
N THR A 207 7.85 16.87 4.20
CA THR A 207 9.12 16.44 4.81
C THR A 207 10.01 15.82 3.76
#